data_a4d955c0ac9825ed2b40b0bf075a7430
#
_entry.id   a4d955c0ac9825ed2b40b0bf075a7430
#
_cell.length_a   1.000
_cell.length_b   1.000
_cell.length_c   1.000
_cell.angle_alpha   90.00
_cell.angle_beta   90.00
_cell.angle_gamma   90.00
#
_symmetry.space_group_name_H-M   'P 1'
#
loop_
_entity.id
_entity.type
_entity.pdbx_description
1 polymer ?
#
loop_
_entity_poly.entity_id
_entity_poly.type
_entity_poly.pdbx_seq_one_letter_code
_entity_poly.pdbx_strand_id
1 'polypeptide(L)'
;MEIKAQLLKPYTESQKTDFIVEYNHNQGFLIEETETALIAKGYTDEELLNKAKEAKTFEINTIKEATFKEGIVYKGAHFDCDDRAQDRTGNRLILLQAMPVECLEWLDYDYQAVELTAQEFQELCAKIFERIQFIEFKTGQLLEAVNQAQSIEELEVILPVFSQEEAKEEEPEVPENDV
;
A
#
# COMPACT_ATOMS: atom_id res chain seq x y z
N MET A 1 6.40 -30.84 -7.81
CA MET A 1 7.32 -30.50 -6.68
C MET A 1 8.45 -31.51 -6.60
N GLU A 2 9.69 -31.04 -6.60
CA GLU A 2 10.88 -31.89 -6.47
C GLU A 2 11.25 -32.01 -4.98
N ILE A 3 11.49 -33.27 -4.51
CA ILE A 3 11.98 -33.49 -3.16
C ILE A 3 13.46 -33.14 -3.13
N LYS A 4 13.85 -32.18 -2.29
CA LYS A 4 15.24 -31.73 -2.13
C LYS A 4 15.98 -32.46 -1.02
N ALA A 5 15.26 -32.85 0.05
CA ALA A 5 15.78 -33.63 1.15
C ALA A 5 14.66 -34.37 1.88
N GLN A 6 15.03 -35.39 2.64
CA GLN A 6 14.10 -36.09 3.53
C GLN A 6 14.80 -36.60 4.80
N LEU A 7 14.07 -36.59 5.92
CA LEU A 7 14.46 -37.15 7.19
C LEU A 7 13.48 -38.28 7.55
N LEU A 8 13.93 -39.53 7.52
CA LEU A 8 13.08 -40.68 7.77
C LEU A 8 12.75 -40.85 9.25
N LYS A 9 11.53 -41.31 9.54
CA LYS A 9 11.12 -41.70 10.90
C LYS A 9 11.73 -43.08 11.28
N PRO A 10 12.01 -43.33 12.57
CA PRO A 10 11.86 -42.38 13.68
C PRO A 10 13.02 -41.38 13.75
N TYR A 11 12.70 -40.15 14.11
CA TYR A 11 13.67 -39.05 14.37
C TYR A 11 13.40 -38.42 15.72
N THR A 12 14.41 -37.78 16.31
CA THR A 12 14.28 -37.01 17.55
C THR A 12 13.77 -35.59 17.27
N GLU A 13 13.24 -34.91 18.28
CA GLU A 13 12.83 -33.47 18.13
C GLU A 13 14.00 -32.58 17.73
N SER A 14 15.23 -32.87 18.21
CA SER A 14 16.42 -32.12 17.77
C SER A 14 16.67 -32.30 16.27
N GLN A 15 16.64 -33.55 15.76
CA GLN A 15 16.81 -33.81 14.33
C GLN A 15 15.72 -33.14 13.47
N LYS A 16 14.47 -33.14 13.96
CA LYS A 16 13.36 -32.45 13.31
C LYS A 16 13.62 -30.96 13.24
N THR A 17 14.03 -30.37 14.35
CA THR A 17 14.34 -28.92 14.41
C THR A 17 15.49 -28.56 13.50
N ASP A 18 16.59 -29.31 13.53
CA ASP A 18 17.75 -29.07 12.68
C ASP A 18 17.40 -29.18 11.19
N PHE A 19 16.58 -30.15 10.81
CA PHE A 19 16.09 -30.32 9.45
C PHE A 19 15.23 -29.14 9.00
N ILE A 20 14.31 -28.67 9.86
CA ILE A 20 13.45 -27.51 9.55
C ILE A 20 14.30 -26.24 9.41
N VAL A 21 15.23 -26.00 10.33
CA VAL A 21 16.12 -24.83 10.27
C VAL A 21 16.94 -24.86 8.98
N GLU A 22 17.56 -25.99 8.64
CA GLU A 22 18.41 -26.09 7.47
C GLU A 22 17.62 -25.92 6.16
N TYR A 23 16.51 -26.63 5.99
CA TYR A 23 15.82 -26.68 4.71
C TYR A 23 14.71 -25.63 4.55
N ASN A 24 14.07 -25.19 5.63
CA ASN A 24 13.06 -24.14 5.54
C ASN A 24 13.64 -22.74 5.78
N HIS A 25 14.31 -22.52 6.91
CA HIS A 25 14.79 -21.18 7.27
C HIS A 25 16.00 -20.75 6.41
N ASN A 26 16.98 -21.66 6.21
CA ASN A 26 18.19 -21.31 5.48
C ASN A 26 18.05 -21.42 3.96
N GLN A 27 17.30 -22.42 3.48
CA GLN A 27 17.17 -22.71 2.04
C GLN A 27 15.78 -22.38 1.47
N GLY A 28 14.80 -22.04 2.31
CA GLY A 28 13.48 -21.57 1.88
C GLY A 28 12.57 -22.66 1.31
N PHE A 29 12.83 -23.95 1.57
CA PHE A 29 11.99 -25.05 1.09
C PHE A 29 10.74 -25.24 1.96
N LEU A 30 9.69 -25.77 1.33
CA LEU A 30 8.48 -26.18 2.04
C LEU A 30 8.73 -27.48 2.80
N ILE A 31 8.37 -27.53 4.09
CA ILE A 31 8.48 -28.74 4.90
C ILE A 31 7.12 -29.41 5.03
N GLU A 32 7.07 -30.70 4.68
CA GLU A 32 5.88 -31.53 4.81
C GLU A 32 6.21 -32.75 5.68
N GLU A 33 5.40 -33.01 6.70
CA GLU A 33 5.51 -34.21 7.52
C GLU A 33 4.53 -35.27 7.01
N THR A 34 5.08 -36.43 6.62
CA THR A 34 4.31 -37.60 6.19
C THR A 34 4.30 -38.68 7.28
N GLU A 35 3.61 -39.79 7.05
CA GLU A 35 3.63 -40.91 7.98
C GLU A 35 5.04 -41.50 8.18
N THR A 36 5.92 -41.41 7.18
CA THR A 36 7.22 -42.06 7.16
C THR A 36 8.42 -41.12 7.21
N ALA A 37 8.24 -39.81 6.91
CA ALA A 37 9.34 -38.89 6.80
C ALA A 37 8.91 -37.43 6.99
N LEU A 38 9.88 -36.56 7.27
CA LEU A 38 9.84 -35.15 7.06
C LEU A 38 10.51 -34.85 5.71
N ILE A 39 9.83 -34.13 4.84
CA ILE A 39 10.26 -33.90 3.45
C ILE A 39 10.42 -32.41 3.19
N ALA A 40 11.57 -32.02 2.64
CA ALA A 40 11.78 -30.67 2.11
C ALA A 40 11.51 -30.65 0.60
N LYS A 41 10.57 -29.81 0.16
CA LYS A 41 10.16 -29.67 -1.24
C LYS A 41 10.48 -28.28 -1.76
N GLY A 42 10.96 -28.19 -2.99
CA GLY A 42 11.03 -26.92 -3.70
C GLY A 42 9.62 -26.40 -4.01
N TYR A 43 9.46 -25.09 -4.02
CA TYR A 43 8.22 -24.46 -4.51
C TYR A 43 8.09 -24.69 -6.02
N THR A 44 6.85 -24.78 -6.47
CA THR A 44 6.54 -24.68 -7.91
C THR A 44 6.64 -23.24 -8.38
N ASP A 45 6.76 -23.01 -9.69
CA ASP A 45 6.76 -21.66 -10.28
C ASP A 45 5.49 -20.90 -9.92
N GLU A 46 4.34 -21.58 -9.87
CA GLU A 46 3.06 -21.00 -9.44
C GLU A 46 3.10 -20.57 -7.95
N GLU A 47 3.65 -21.40 -7.06
CA GLU A 47 3.77 -21.05 -5.64
C GLU A 47 4.75 -19.89 -5.43
N LEU A 48 5.84 -19.83 -6.21
CA LEU A 48 6.79 -18.73 -6.18
C LEU A 48 6.14 -17.42 -6.68
N LEU A 49 5.38 -17.49 -7.77
CA LEU A 49 4.64 -16.35 -8.29
C LEU A 49 3.61 -15.83 -7.28
N ASN A 50 2.85 -16.73 -6.64
CA ASN A 50 1.87 -16.33 -5.64
C ASN A 50 2.52 -15.65 -4.43
N LYS A 51 3.65 -16.17 -3.93
CA LYS A 51 4.43 -15.52 -2.87
C LYS A 51 4.94 -14.13 -3.29
N ALA A 52 5.42 -14.01 -4.51
CA ALA A 52 5.87 -12.72 -5.05
C ALA A 52 4.71 -11.72 -5.16
N LYS A 53 3.51 -12.15 -5.57
CA LYS A 53 2.29 -11.33 -5.57
C LYS A 53 1.89 -10.86 -4.18
N GLU A 54 1.94 -11.75 -3.18
CA GLU A 54 1.66 -11.39 -1.78
C GLU A 54 2.66 -10.35 -1.26
N ALA A 55 3.95 -10.55 -1.54
CA ALA A 55 5.00 -9.61 -1.14
C ALA A 55 4.81 -8.24 -1.82
N LYS A 56 4.49 -8.21 -3.12
CA LYS A 56 4.24 -6.96 -3.86
C LYS A 56 2.98 -6.26 -3.36
N THR A 57 1.92 -7.00 -3.05
CA THR A 57 0.69 -6.45 -2.44
C THR A 57 0.99 -5.80 -1.08
N PHE A 58 1.82 -6.45 -0.26
CA PHE A 58 2.23 -5.89 1.03
C PHE A 58 3.07 -4.61 0.84
N GLU A 59 3.99 -4.59 -0.12
CA GLU A 59 4.79 -3.41 -0.48
C GLU A 59 3.89 -2.22 -0.88
N ILE A 60 2.94 -2.45 -1.80
CA ILE A 60 1.99 -1.42 -2.25
C ILE A 60 1.19 -0.85 -1.07
N ASN A 61 0.64 -1.70 -0.21
CA ASN A 61 -0.13 -1.25 0.94
C ASN A 61 0.73 -0.50 1.96
N THR A 62 1.98 -0.91 2.17
CA THR A 62 2.91 -0.20 3.06
C THR A 62 3.22 1.20 2.56
N ILE A 63 3.46 1.35 1.25
CA ILE A 63 3.73 2.67 0.64
C ILE A 63 2.46 3.51 0.61
N LYS A 64 1.29 2.93 0.35
CA LYS A 64 -0.02 3.60 0.47
C LYS A 64 -0.19 4.27 1.84
N GLU A 65 0.02 3.51 2.91
CA GLU A 65 -0.10 4.02 4.28
C GLU A 65 0.90 5.15 4.58
N ALA A 66 2.14 5.03 4.09
CA ALA A 66 3.13 6.09 4.20
C ALA A 66 2.66 7.34 3.44
N THR A 67 2.12 7.17 2.24
CA THR A 67 1.63 8.28 1.39
C THR A 67 0.44 9.02 2.02
N PHE A 68 -0.46 8.31 2.72
CA PHE A 68 -1.53 8.97 3.47
C PHE A 68 -0.99 9.84 4.61
N LYS A 69 0.09 9.43 5.26
CA LYS A 69 0.75 10.23 6.32
C LYS A 69 1.55 11.41 5.74
N GLU A 70 2.12 11.25 4.54
CA GLU A 70 2.72 12.37 3.82
C GLU A 70 1.70 13.45 3.48
N GLY A 71 0.45 13.08 3.26
CA GLY A 71 -0.69 13.96 3.13
C GLY A 71 -0.53 15.05 2.07
N ILE A 72 -0.87 16.29 2.46
CA ILE A 72 -0.79 17.48 1.60
C ILE A 72 -0.18 18.67 2.34
N VAL A 73 0.35 19.62 1.58
CA VAL A 73 0.72 20.93 2.10
C VAL A 73 -0.33 21.97 1.66
N TYR A 74 -0.91 22.68 2.61
CA TYR A 74 -1.87 23.77 2.37
C TYR A 74 -1.52 24.99 3.21
N LYS A 75 -1.39 26.15 2.58
CA LYS A 75 -0.97 27.41 3.24
C LYS A 75 0.33 27.29 4.05
N GLY A 76 1.25 26.45 3.60
CA GLY A 76 2.54 26.24 4.27
C GLY A 76 2.52 25.28 5.46
N ALA A 77 1.35 24.77 5.85
CA ALA A 77 1.18 23.75 6.87
C ALA A 77 0.96 22.36 6.25
N HIS A 78 1.39 21.32 6.95
CA HIS A 78 1.29 19.94 6.50
C HIS A 78 0.07 19.26 7.16
N PHE A 79 -0.76 18.59 6.36
CA PHE A 79 -1.96 17.88 6.82
C PHE A 79 -1.92 16.46 6.32
N ASP A 80 -2.04 15.50 7.23
CA ASP A 80 -2.19 14.09 6.92
C ASP A 80 -3.55 13.77 6.25
N CYS A 81 -3.60 12.66 5.53
CA CYS A 81 -4.80 12.17 4.85
C CYS A 81 -5.24 10.79 5.36
N ASP A 82 -4.72 10.35 6.52
CA ASP A 82 -5.06 9.05 7.10
C ASP A 82 -6.54 8.99 7.57
N ASP A 83 -6.99 7.80 7.94
CA ASP A 83 -8.38 7.57 8.37
C ASP A 83 -8.80 8.51 9.51
N ARG A 84 -7.89 8.79 10.45
CA ARG A 84 -8.16 9.69 11.57
C ARG A 84 -8.31 11.14 11.11
N ALA A 85 -7.50 11.57 10.16
CA ALA A 85 -7.63 12.91 9.57
C ALA A 85 -8.94 13.04 8.80
N GLN A 86 -9.32 12.01 8.04
CA GLN A 86 -10.60 11.96 7.32
C GLN A 86 -11.80 12.09 8.26
N ASP A 87 -11.83 11.31 9.35
CA ASP A 87 -12.90 11.35 10.34
C ASP A 87 -13.02 12.73 11.00
N ARG A 88 -11.90 13.31 11.44
CA ARG A 88 -11.86 14.64 12.07
C ARG A 88 -12.36 15.72 11.12
N THR A 89 -11.86 15.70 9.88
CA THR A 89 -12.18 16.68 8.85
C THR A 89 -13.65 16.58 8.44
N GLY A 90 -14.16 15.37 8.19
CA GLY A 90 -15.56 15.12 7.85
C GLY A 90 -16.52 15.57 8.95
N ASN A 91 -16.25 15.20 10.21
CA ASN A 91 -17.06 15.63 11.34
C ASN A 91 -17.08 17.14 11.53
N ARG A 92 -15.93 17.81 11.34
CA ARG A 92 -15.86 19.27 11.44
C ARG A 92 -16.63 19.95 10.31
N LEU A 93 -16.57 19.42 9.10
CA LEU A 93 -17.30 19.94 7.95
C LEU A 93 -18.83 19.89 8.19
N ILE A 94 -19.33 18.80 8.75
CA ILE A 94 -20.74 18.66 9.14
C ILE A 94 -21.12 19.71 10.20
N LEU A 95 -20.29 19.90 11.22
CA LEU A 95 -20.53 20.89 12.26
C LEU A 95 -20.57 22.32 11.71
N LEU A 96 -19.70 22.66 10.75
CA LEU A 96 -19.71 23.98 10.11
C LEU A 96 -21.01 24.27 9.34
N GLN A 97 -21.65 23.25 8.78
CA GLN A 97 -22.97 23.40 8.14
C GLN A 97 -24.07 23.71 9.15
N ALA A 98 -24.01 23.08 10.34
CA ALA A 98 -24.99 23.26 11.41
C ALA A 98 -24.74 24.52 12.25
N MET A 99 -23.48 24.91 12.43
CA MET A 99 -23.01 26.01 13.27
C MET A 99 -21.93 26.81 12.52
N PRO A 100 -22.30 27.71 11.61
CA PRO A 100 -21.34 28.49 10.84
C PRO A 100 -20.48 29.38 11.75
N VAL A 101 -19.16 29.41 11.46
CA VAL A 101 -18.20 30.31 12.10
C VAL A 101 -17.41 31.03 11.00
N GLU A 102 -16.87 32.23 11.30
CA GLU A 102 -16.04 32.96 10.34
C GLU A 102 -14.65 32.31 10.20
N CYS A 103 -14.04 31.98 11.34
CA CYS A 103 -12.72 31.35 11.42
C CYS A 103 -12.74 30.18 12.41
N LEU A 104 -11.81 29.27 12.24
CA LEU A 104 -11.55 28.17 13.14
C LEU A 104 -10.06 27.87 13.24
N GLU A 105 -9.62 27.35 14.37
CA GLU A 105 -8.30 26.80 14.54
C GLU A 105 -8.32 25.32 14.16
N TRP A 106 -7.38 24.89 13.31
CA TRP A 106 -7.22 23.51 12.90
C TRP A 106 -5.78 23.06 13.16
N LEU A 107 -5.59 21.86 13.69
CA LEU A 107 -4.26 21.32 13.95
C LEU A 107 -3.70 20.67 12.68
N ASP A 108 -2.48 21.05 12.35
CA ASP A 108 -1.70 20.42 11.29
C ASP A 108 -1.09 19.08 11.78
N TYR A 109 -0.25 18.46 10.94
CA TYR A 109 0.45 17.21 11.24
C TYR A 109 1.33 17.30 12.49
N ASP A 110 1.98 18.45 12.71
CA ASP A 110 2.87 18.71 13.84
C ASP A 110 2.14 19.24 15.08
N TYR A 111 0.78 19.17 15.08
CA TYR A 111 -0.08 19.67 16.16
C TYR A 111 0.04 21.18 16.38
N GLN A 112 0.43 21.92 15.35
CA GLN A 112 0.40 23.39 15.38
C GLN A 112 -0.99 23.89 14.95
N ALA A 113 -1.47 24.90 15.66
CA ALA A 113 -2.75 25.52 15.31
C ALA A 113 -2.60 26.42 14.08
N VAL A 114 -3.42 26.13 13.06
CA VAL A 114 -3.54 26.92 11.84
C VAL A 114 -4.91 27.58 11.83
N GLU A 115 -4.93 28.91 11.80
CA GLU A 115 -6.19 29.66 11.68
C GLU A 115 -6.66 29.63 10.21
N LEU A 116 -7.89 29.18 10.00
CA LEU A 116 -8.53 29.04 8.70
C LEU A 116 -9.91 29.71 8.74
N THR A 117 -10.26 30.44 7.70
CA THR A 117 -11.66 30.80 7.47
C THR A 117 -12.48 29.54 7.16
N ALA A 118 -13.79 29.61 7.29
CA ALA A 118 -14.66 28.50 6.94
C ALA A 118 -14.49 28.07 5.46
N GLN A 119 -14.27 29.01 4.56
CA GLN A 119 -14.00 28.75 3.14
C GLN A 119 -12.66 28.02 2.95
N GLU A 120 -11.59 28.50 3.57
CA GLU A 120 -10.26 27.87 3.50
C GLU A 120 -10.26 26.46 4.07
N PHE A 121 -11.04 26.23 5.14
CA PHE A 121 -11.21 24.89 5.66
C PHE A 121 -11.94 23.96 4.69
N GLN A 122 -12.96 24.46 3.97
CA GLN A 122 -13.63 23.69 2.91
C GLN A 122 -12.68 23.36 1.76
N GLU A 123 -11.83 24.32 1.36
CA GLU A 123 -10.80 24.10 0.33
C GLU A 123 -9.75 23.06 0.79
N LEU A 124 -9.32 23.12 2.05
CA LEU A 124 -8.45 22.10 2.65
C LEU A 124 -9.10 20.72 2.60
N CYS A 125 -10.39 20.62 3.01
CA CYS A 125 -11.14 19.38 2.95
C CYS A 125 -11.22 18.81 1.52
N ALA A 126 -11.49 19.64 0.54
CA ALA A 126 -11.54 19.26 -0.87
C ALA A 126 -10.20 18.68 -1.34
N LYS A 127 -9.07 19.36 -1.02
CA LYS A 127 -7.73 18.89 -1.38
C LYS A 127 -7.34 17.58 -0.69
N ILE A 128 -7.68 17.40 0.58
CA ILE A 128 -7.49 16.13 1.30
C ILE A 128 -8.27 15.04 0.59
N PHE A 129 -9.52 15.28 0.25
CA PHE A 129 -10.37 14.30 -0.42
C PHE A 129 -9.87 13.93 -1.82
N GLU A 130 -9.44 14.91 -2.61
CA GLU A 130 -8.80 14.68 -3.92
C GLU A 130 -7.54 13.82 -3.79
N ARG A 131 -6.70 14.09 -2.79
CA ARG A 131 -5.50 13.29 -2.52
C ARG A 131 -5.85 11.84 -2.14
N ILE A 132 -6.84 11.66 -1.27
CA ILE A 132 -7.33 10.33 -0.87
C ILE A 132 -7.84 9.55 -2.09
N GLN A 133 -8.71 10.16 -2.90
CA GLN A 133 -9.24 9.51 -4.10
C GLN A 133 -8.13 9.11 -5.08
N PHE A 134 -7.12 9.97 -5.27
CA PHE A 134 -5.98 9.65 -6.11
C PHE A 134 -5.20 8.44 -5.59
N ILE A 135 -4.88 8.40 -4.29
CA ILE A 135 -4.15 7.30 -3.67
C ILE A 135 -4.94 5.99 -3.78
N GLU A 136 -6.24 6.01 -3.47
CA GLU A 136 -7.11 4.83 -3.55
C GLU A 136 -7.24 4.31 -4.98
N PHE A 137 -7.45 5.20 -5.96
CA PHE A 137 -7.55 4.83 -7.36
C PHE A 137 -6.26 4.22 -7.89
N LYS A 138 -5.11 4.85 -7.59
CA LYS A 138 -3.79 4.35 -7.97
C LYS A 138 -3.49 3.00 -7.31
N THR A 139 -3.85 2.84 -6.04
CA THR A 139 -3.74 1.55 -5.34
C THR A 139 -4.53 0.45 -6.05
N GLY A 140 -5.79 0.74 -6.42
CA GLY A 140 -6.62 -0.20 -7.16
C GLY A 140 -5.97 -0.64 -8.48
N GLN A 141 -5.42 0.30 -9.25
CA GLN A 141 -4.70 -0.01 -10.49
C GLN A 141 -3.46 -0.89 -10.25
N LEU A 142 -2.66 -0.58 -9.22
CA LEU A 142 -1.45 -1.35 -8.89
C LEU A 142 -1.80 -2.77 -8.45
N LEU A 143 -2.81 -2.95 -7.60
CA LEU A 143 -3.26 -4.26 -7.15
C LEU A 143 -3.86 -5.10 -8.29
N GLU A 144 -4.57 -4.46 -9.21
CA GLU A 144 -5.07 -5.14 -10.41
C GLU A 144 -3.92 -5.61 -11.30
N ALA A 145 -2.89 -4.78 -11.52
CA ALA A 145 -1.69 -5.17 -12.26
C ALA A 145 -0.97 -6.36 -11.59
N VAL A 146 -0.84 -6.36 -10.25
CA VAL A 146 -0.28 -7.50 -9.51
C VAL A 146 -1.10 -8.78 -9.74
N ASN A 147 -2.42 -8.69 -9.70
CA ASN A 147 -3.30 -9.84 -9.92
C ASN A 147 -3.15 -10.42 -11.33
N GLN A 148 -3.01 -9.56 -12.33
CA GLN A 148 -2.90 -9.95 -13.74
C GLN A 148 -1.51 -10.48 -14.12
N ALA A 149 -0.46 -10.16 -13.37
CA ALA A 149 0.90 -10.61 -13.65
C ALA A 149 1.01 -12.13 -13.73
N GLN A 150 1.70 -12.61 -14.77
CA GLN A 150 1.90 -14.03 -15.06
C GLN A 150 3.32 -14.50 -14.72
N SER A 151 4.23 -13.58 -14.42
CA SER A 151 5.62 -13.88 -14.06
C SER A 151 6.15 -12.94 -12.97
N ILE A 152 7.29 -13.29 -12.37
CA ILE A 152 7.97 -12.47 -11.36
C ILE A 152 8.53 -11.20 -12.02
N GLU A 153 9.03 -11.30 -13.24
CA GLU A 153 9.55 -10.16 -14.01
C GLU A 153 8.46 -9.10 -14.26
N GLU A 154 7.22 -9.53 -14.52
CA GLU A 154 6.08 -8.60 -14.65
C GLU A 154 5.76 -7.90 -13.33
N LEU A 155 5.97 -8.54 -12.18
CA LEU A 155 5.79 -7.93 -10.88
C LEU A 155 6.90 -6.91 -10.55
N GLU A 156 8.12 -7.13 -11.02
CA GLU A 156 9.25 -6.24 -10.74
C GLU A 156 9.08 -4.87 -11.39
N VAL A 157 8.38 -4.77 -12.51
CA VAL A 157 8.12 -3.50 -13.19
C VAL A 157 6.94 -2.71 -12.61
N ILE A 158 6.17 -3.31 -11.70
CA ILE A 158 5.08 -2.61 -10.99
C ILE A 158 5.69 -1.75 -9.89
N LEU A 159 5.79 -0.45 -10.14
CA LEU A 159 6.36 0.51 -9.19
C LEU A 159 5.24 1.22 -8.42
N PRO A 160 5.19 1.11 -7.07
CA PRO A 160 4.18 1.76 -6.24
C PRO A 160 4.50 3.25 -6.04
N VAL A 161 4.38 4.04 -7.10
CA VAL A 161 4.60 5.48 -7.09
C VAL A 161 3.27 6.23 -7.00
N PHE A 162 3.15 7.15 -6.03
CA PHE A 162 1.97 7.97 -5.75
C PHE A 162 2.24 9.47 -5.95
N SER A 163 3.11 9.85 -6.89
CA SER A 163 3.33 11.25 -7.24
C SER A 163 2.21 11.76 -8.15
N GLN A 164 1.74 12.99 -7.91
CA GLN A 164 0.75 13.64 -8.77
C GLN A 164 1.34 14.26 -10.03
N GLU A 165 2.66 14.30 -10.17
CA GLU A 165 3.34 14.93 -11.31
C GLU A 165 3.16 14.16 -12.63
N GLU A 166 2.90 12.84 -12.57
CA GLU A 166 2.68 12.02 -13.77
C GLU A 166 1.29 12.24 -14.43
N ALA A 167 0.35 12.90 -13.77
CA ALA A 167 -0.99 13.12 -14.30
C ALA A 167 -1.12 14.33 -15.25
N LYS A 168 -0.04 15.06 -15.51
CA LYS A 168 -0.07 16.27 -16.37
C LYS A 168 0.38 16.07 -17.81
N GLU A 169 0.79 14.89 -18.23
CA GLU A 169 1.35 14.66 -19.57
C GLU A 169 0.37 14.20 -20.65
N GLU A 170 -0.93 14.07 -20.37
CA GLU A 170 -1.93 13.70 -21.38
C GLU A 170 -3.13 14.66 -21.44
N GLU A 171 -2.90 15.96 -21.59
CA GLU A 171 -3.91 16.79 -22.24
C GLU A 171 -3.70 16.71 -23.77
N PRO A 172 -4.64 16.14 -24.54
CA PRO A 172 -4.53 16.16 -26.01
C PRO A 172 -4.56 17.61 -26.50
N GLU A 173 -3.53 18.03 -27.21
CA GLU A 173 -3.50 19.30 -27.95
C GLU A 173 -4.77 19.40 -28.79
N VAL A 174 -5.65 20.31 -28.42
CA VAL A 174 -6.78 20.70 -29.26
C VAL A 174 -6.20 21.46 -30.45
N PRO A 175 -6.37 20.96 -31.70
CA PRO A 175 -5.86 21.70 -32.85
C PRO A 175 -6.56 23.05 -32.96
N GLU A 176 -5.79 24.16 -32.91
CA GLU A 176 -6.27 25.47 -33.27
C GLU A 176 -6.78 25.41 -34.72
N ASN A 177 -8.09 25.52 -34.89
CA ASN A 177 -8.69 25.75 -36.20
C ASN A 177 -8.47 27.21 -36.56
N ASP A 178 -7.52 27.45 -37.45
CA ASP A 178 -7.43 28.70 -38.20
C ASP A 178 -8.72 28.94 -38.99
N VAL A 179 -9.38 30.08 -38.69
CA VAL A 179 -10.44 30.69 -39.52
C VAL A 179 -9.97 32.05 -40.00
#